data_67e800aadf39057eaf00b069c7c1f854
#
_entry.id   67e800aadf39057eaf00b069c7c1f854
#
_cell.length_a   1.000
_cell.length_b   1.000
_cell.length_c   1.000
_cell.angle_alpha   90.00
_cell.angle_beta   90.00
_cell.angle_gamma   90.00
#
_symmetry.space_group_name_H-M   'P 1'
#
loop_
_entity.id
_entity.type
_entity.pdbx_description
1 polymer ?
#
loop_
_entity_poly.entity_id
_entity_poly.type
_entity_poly.pdbx_seq_one_letter_code
_entity_poly.pdbx_strand_id
1 'polypeptide(L)'
;MAELNDTYVVHTAMIRCSMGMRETYLVLDDTHGVFLRQQPQMTVDDSVGEVNVRCFGGCYSMENPSTKSEADRIQKAVEEECPDTFLDSVLNLFTGGEKEITTQEAQEGVPRIVGVCTPNIPAGTKWDNGKEGVETRGMEPLLGGAKLRCIYGGEIEIITSGQVEGTGE
;
A
#
# COMPACT_ATOMS: atom_id res chain seq x y z
N MET A 1 -3.34 21.54 16.30
CA MET A 1 -2.59 20.35 15.79
C MET A 1 -2.37 20.61 14.30
N ALA A 2 -1.14 20.51 13.82
CA ALA A 2 -0.90 20.54 12.37
C ALA A 2 -1.64 19.36 11.75
N GLU A 3 -2.37 19.61 10.68
CA GLU A 3 -2.98 18.50 9.94
C GLU A 3 -1.87 17.60 9.41
N LEU A 4 -2.10 16.29 9.38
CA LEU A 4 -1.11 15.31 8.91
C LEU A 4 -0.55 15.68 7.54
N ASN A 5 -1.40 16.24 6.66
CA ASN A 5 -1.06 16.60 5.30
C ASN A 5 0.14 17.56 5.18
N ASP A 6 0.30 18.48 6.14
CA ASP A 6 1.37 19.47 6.16
C ASP A 6 2.53 19.11 7.11
N THR A 7 2.48 17.91 7.68
CA THR A 7 3.49 17.46 8.64
C THR A 7 4.60 16.70 7.90
N TYR A 8 5.85 17.01 8.21
CA TYR A 8 7.00 16.26 7.71
C TYR A 8 6.97 14.82 8.16
N VAL A 9 7.27 13.91 7.25
CA VAL A 9 7.31 12.46 7.47
C VAL A 9 8.72 12.02 7.81
N VAL A 10 8.83 11.13 8.77
CA VAL A 10 10.10 10.56 9.21
C VAL A 10 10.09 9.03 9.11
N HIS A 11 11.25 8.43 9.26
CA HIS A 11 11.42 6.99 9.40
C HIS A 11 10.42 6.43 10.44
N THR A 12 9.87 5.24 10.19
CA THR A 12 8.81 4.59 10.98
C THR A 12 7.40 5.19 10.85
N ALA A 13 7.19 6.15 9.95
CA ALA A 13 5.84 6.60 9.59
C ALA A 13 4.99 5.40 9.13
N MET A 14 3.77 5.30 9.65
CA MET A 14 2.83 4.24 9.23
C MET A 14 2.20 4.58 7.89
N ILE A 15 2.12 3.58 7.04
CA ILE A 15 1.49 3.64 5.72
C ILE A 15 0.48 2.52 5.53
N ARG A 16 -0.49 2.76 4.66
CA ARG A 16 -1.53 1.82 4.28
C ARG A 16 -1.62 1.75 2.77
N CYS A 17 -1.90 0.57 2.24
CA CYS A 17 -2.22 0.36 0.83
C CYS A 17 -3.69 -0.02 0.68
N SER A 18 -4.40 0.58 -0.29
CA SER A 18 -5.82 0.27 -0.55
C SER A 18 -6.08 -1.20 -0.91
N MET A 19 -5.08 -1.88 -1.46
CA MET A 19 -5.10 -3.31 -1.79
C MET A 19 -4.32 -4.18 -0.80
N GLY A 20 -3.79 -3.59 0.26
CA GLY A 20 -3.01 -4.28 1.28
C GLY A 20 -3.86 -4.86 2.40
N MET A 21 -3.42 -5.95 2.96
CA MET A 21 -4.09 -6.64 4.07
C MET A 21 -3.88 -5.94 5.41
N ARG A 22 -2.73 -5.28 5.59
CA ARG A 22 -2.35 -4.60 6.84
C ARG A 22 -1.55 -3.35 6.57
N GLU A 23 -1.45 -2.52 7.59
CA GLU A 23 -0.54 -1.39 7.64
C GLU A 23 0.90 -1.85 7.79
N THR A 24 1.84 -1.00 7.37
CA THR A 24 3.27 -1.20 7.53
C THR A 24 3.97 0.13 7.75
N TYR A 25 5.29 0.14 7.79
CA TYR A 25 6.08 1.32 8.08
C TYR A 25 6.99 1.71 6.92
N LEU A 26 7.22 3.01 6.78
CA LEU A 26 8.30 3.53 5.95
C LEU A 26 9.65 3.27 6.62
N VAL A 27 10.60 2.82 5.83
CA VAL A 27 11.95 2.54 6.28
C VAL A 27 12.95 3.37 5.49
N LEU A 28 13.91 3.94 6.17
CA LEU A 28 15.05 4.62 5.57
C LEU A 28 16.32 3.86 5.96
N ASP A 29 16.99 3.29 4.97
CA ASP A 29 18.21 2.48 5.21
C ASP A 29 19.44 3.39 5.43
N ASP A 30 19.50 4.53 4.74
CA ASP A 30 20.58 5.52 4.91
C ASP A 30 19.98 6.92 5.12
N THR A 31 20.44 7.59 6.15
CA THR A 31 19.91 8.91 6.53
C THR A 31 20.34 10.02 5.57
N HIS A 32 19.44 10.93 5.27
CA HIS A 32 19.73 12.15 4.51
C HIS A 32 20.45 13.24 5.32
N GLY A 33 20.76 12.96 6.61
CA GLY A 33 21.46 13.88 7.51
C GLY A 33 20.57 14.89 8.20
N VAL A 34 19.26 14.85 7.96
CA VAL A 34 18.27 15.70 8.64
C VAL A 34 17.43 14.82 9.57
N PHE A 35 17.25 15.30 10.79
CA PHE A 35 16.50 14.60 11.83
C PHE A 35 15.42 15.50 12.41
N LEU A 36 14.24 14.97 12.59
CA LEU A 36 13.11 15.58 13.28
C LEU A 36 12.76 14.71 14.49
N ARG A 37 12.86 15.29 15.69
CA ARG A 37 12.62 14.56 16.95
C ARG A 37 13.38 13.24 17.03
N GLN A 38 14.66 13.27 16.66
CA GLN A 38 15.61 12.14 16.64
C GLN A 38 15.31 11.05 15.58
N GLN A 39 14.30 11.25 14.72
CA GLN A 39 14.00 10.36 13.61
C GLN A 39 14.51 10.96 12.29
N PRO A 40 15.14 10.18 11.41
CA PRO A 40 15.60 10.67 10.11
C PRO A 40 14.42 11.05 9.22
N GLN A 41 14.51 12.21 8.58
CA GLN A 41 13.50 12.75 7.70
C GLN A 41 13.47 11.97 6.38
N MET A 42 12.26 11.67 5.91
CA MET A 42 12.00 11.08 4.60
C MET A 42 11.90 12.16 3.52
N THR A 43 12.19 11.79 2.29
CA THR A 43 12.05 12.60 1.08
C THR A 43 11.06 11.97 0.09
N VAL A 44 10.66 12.72 -0.92
CA VAL A 44 9.75 12.20 -1.98
C VAL A 44 10.37 11.08 -2.81
N ASP A 45 11.70 10.96 -2.81
CA ASP A 45 12.44 9.92 -3.53
C ASP A 45 12.55 8.59 -2.72
N ASP A 46 12.19 8.59 -1.44
CA ASP A 46 12.17 7.38 -0.60
C ASP A 46 10.91 6.54 -0.87
N SER A 47 10.80 6.06 -2.10
CA SER A 47 9.61 5.41 -2.65
C SER A 47 9.87 3.98 -3.15
N VAL A 48 11.09 3.45 -2.95
CA VAL A 48 11.48 2.15 -3.51
C VAL A 48 10.75 1.01 -2.79
N GLY A 49 10.05 0.19 -3.58
CA GLY A 49 9.37 -1.01 -3.07
C GLY A 49 10.36 -1.99 -2.44
N GLU A 50 9.96 -2.63 -1.35
CA GLU A 50 10.74 -3.55 -0.51
C GLU A 50 11.93 -2.92 0.23
N VAL A 51 12.37 -1.73 -0.15
CA VAL A 51 13.42 -0.95 0.54
C VAL A 51 12.76 0.05 1.48
N ASN A 52 12.15 1.09 0.94
CA ASN A 52 11.47 2.13 1.74
C ASN A 52 10.03 1.74 2.09
N VAL A 53 9.31 1.15 1.13
CA VAL A 53 7.93 0.71 1.28
C VAL A 53 7.92 -0.79 1.51
N ARG A 54 7.70 -1.21 2.75
CA ARG A 54 7.68 -2.62 3.13
C ARG A 54 6.37 -3.31 2.74
N CYS A 55 6.37 -4.63 2.75
CA CYS A 55 5.23 -5.49 2.44
C CYS A 55 4.01 -5.21 3.33
N PHE A 56 2.83 -5.08 2.72
CA PHE A 56 1.54 -4.92 3.41
C PHE A 56 0.89 -6.27 3.82
N GLY A 57 1.68 -7.33 3.94
CA GLY A 57 1.22 -8.69 4.24
C GLY A 57 0.65 -9.37 3.00
N GLY A 58 -0.67 -9.37 2.85
CA GLY A 58 -1.35 -9.84 1.65
C GLY A 58 -1.72 -8.71 0.70
N CYS A 59 -2.03 -9.08 -0.55
CA CYS A 59 -2.54 -8.19 -1.58
C CYS A 59 -3.85 -8.75 -2.14
N TYR A 60 -4.88 -7.92 -2.20
CA TYR A 60 -6.19 -8.29 -2.76
C TYR A 60 -6.34 -7.99 -4.25
N SER A 61 -5.35 -7.36 -4.86
CA SER A 61 -5.42 -6.98 -6.27
C SER A 61 -5.25 -8.19 -7.18
N MET A 62 -6.18 -8.37 -8.12
CA MET A 62 -6.08 -9.40 -9.17
C MET A 62 -4.99 -9.11 -10.21
N GLU A 63 -4.46 -7.88 -10.24
CA GLU A 63 -3.28 -7.53 -11.05
C GLU A 63 -1.98 -8.09 -10.45
N ASN A 64 -1.99 -8.45 -9.17
CA ASN A 64 -0.84 -9.08 -8.53
C ASN A 64 -0.74 -10.56 -8.96
N PRO A 65 0.38 -10.99 -9.56
CA PRO A 65 0.56 -12.36 -10.02
C PRO A 65 0.36 -13.43 -8.93
N SER A 66 0.75 -13.13 -7.69
CA SER A 66 0.56 -14.02 -6.55
C SER A 66 -0.92 -14.21 -6.21
N THR A 67 -1.71 -13.14 -6.21
CA THR A 67 -3.17 -13.20 -5.98
C THR A 67 -3.86 -13.96 -7.10
N LYS A 68 -3.47 -13.71 -8.35
CA LYS A 68 -4.01 -14.39 -9.51
C LYS A 68 -3.71 -15.89 -9.49
N SER A 69 -2.47 -16.28 -9.15
CA SER A 69 -2.09 -17.68 -9.01
C SER A 69 -2.88 -18.40 -7.92
N GLU A 70 -3.16 -17.73 -6.82
CA GLU A 70 -3.99 -18.28 -5.74
C GLU A 70 -5.46 -18.45 -6.17
N ALA A 71 -6.00 -17.49 -6.93
CA ALA A 71 -7.32 -17.60 -7.55
C ALA A 71 -7.42 -18.80 -8.47
N ASP A 72 -6.44 -18.97 -9.37
CA ASP A 72 -6.38 -20.10 -10.31
C ASP A 72 -6.30 -21.45 -9.57
N ARG A 73 -5.55 -21.49 -8.45
CA ARG A 73 -5.44 -22.69 -7.61
C ARG A 73 -6.77 -23.07 -6.96
N ILE A 74 -7.47 -22.09 -6.42
CA ILE A 74 -8.78 -22.29 -5.79
C ILE A 74 -9.80 -22.73 -6.85
N GLN A 75 -9.81 -22.08 -8.02
CA GLN A 75 -10.71 -22.46 -9.11
C GLN A 75 -10.54 -23.91 -9.52
N LYS A 76 -9.30 -24.37 -9.75
CA LYS A 76 -9.00 -25.76 -10.09
C LYS A 76 -9.47 -26.75 -9.03
N ALA A 77 -9.24 -26.44 -7.75
CA ALA A 77 -9.69 -27.29 -6.65
C ALA A 77 -11.21 -27.41 -6.60
N VAL A 78 -11.94 -26.33 -6.88
CA VAL A 78 -13.41 -26.32 -6.94
C VAL A 78 -13.92 -27.12 -8.16
N GLU A 79 -13.28 -26.99 -9.32
CA GLU A 79 -13.63 -27.76 -10.53
C GLU A 79 -13.46 -29.27 -10.31
N GLU A 80 -12.41 -29.67 -9.56
CA GLU A 80 -12.16 -31.08 -9.23
C GLU A 80 -13.19 -31.65 -8.23
N GLU A 81 -13.62 -30.86 -7.25
CA GLU A 81 -14.53 -31.33 -6.21
C GLU A 81 -16.02 -31.16 -6.55
N CYS A 82 -16.39 -30.20 -7.40
CA CYS A 82 -17.77 -29.83 -7.73
C CYS A 82 -17.98 -29.59 -9.24
N PRO A 83 -17.97 -30.62 -10.08
CA PRO A 83 -17.92 -30.43 -11.53
C PRO A 83 -19.16 -29.85 -12.20
N ASP A 84 -20.33 -29.81 -11.57
CA ASP A 84 -21.59 -29.56 -12.31
C ASP A 84 -22.44 -28.36 -11.89
N THR A 85 -22.12 -27.60 -10.83
CA THR A 85 -23.09 -26.60 -10.33
C THR A 85 -22.48 -25.26 -9.90
N PHE A 86 -21.18 -25.17 -9.78
CA PHE A 86 -20.52 -24.02 -9.16
C PHE A 86 -19.79 -23.12 -10.16
N LEU A 87 -19.52 -23.62 -11.37
CA LEU A 87 -18.69 -22.92 -12.36
C LEU A 87 -19.25 -21.57 -12.78
N ASP A 88 -20.56 -21.45 -12.99
CA ASP A 88 -21.18 -20.19 -13.42
C ASP A 88 -21.14 -19.10 -12.33
N SER A 89 -21.28 -19.50 -11.07
CA SER A 89 -21.27 -18.52 -9.94
C SER A 89 -19.86 -18.05 -9.61
N VAL A 90 -18.88 -18.96 -9.68
CA VAL A 90 -17.47 -18.64 -9.39
C VAL A 90 -16.84 -17.89 -10.57
N LEU A 91 -17.14 -18.26 -11.80
CA LEU A 91 -16.65 -17.58 -12.99
C LEU A 91 -17.16 -16.12 -13.05
N ASN A 92 -18.43 -15.88 -12.72
CA ASN A 92 -18.99 -14.54 -12.63
C ASN A 92 -18.36 -13.70 -11.49
N LEU A 93 -17.90 -14.32 -10.43
CA LEU A 93 -17.20 -13.64 -9.33
C LEU A 93 -15.79 -13.22 -9.74
N PHE A 94 -15.10 -14.00 -10.59
CA PHE A 94 -13.71 -13.76 -10.96
C PHE A 94 -13.53 -13.03 -12.30
N THR A 95 -14.46 -13.14 -13.24
CA THR A 95 -14.33 -12.54 -14.58
C THR A 95 -14.99 -11.18 -14.73
N GLY A 96 -15.54 -10.61 -13.63
CA GLY A 96 -16.11 -9.25 -13.66
C GLY A 96 -17.28 -9.13 -14.64
N GLY A 97 -18.17 -10.14 -14.68
CA GLY A 97 -19.48 -9.95 -15.31
C GLY A 97 -20.14 -8.73 -14.67
N GLU A 98 -20.55 -7.77 -15.51
CA GLU A 98 -21.15 -6.49 -15.16
C GLU A 98 -22.35 -6.62 -14.21
N LYS A 99 -22.08 -6.82 -12.94
CA LYS A 99 -22.96 -6.39 -11.86
C LYS A 99 -22.13 -5.47 -10.99
N GLU A 100 -22.49 -4.22 -10.94
CA GLU A 100 -22.05 -3.28 -9.92
C GLU A 100 -22.38 -3.90 -8.56
N ILE A 101 -21.38 -4.59 -7.99
CA ILE A 101 -21.41 -4.94 -6.57
C ILE A 101 -21.23 -3.62 -5.85
N THR A 102 -22.32 -3.11 -5.31
CA THR A 102 -22.27 -1.90 -4.49
C THR A 102 -21.24 -2.11 -3.40
N THR A 103 -20.44 -1.08 -3.15
CA THR A 103 -19.30 -1.08 -2.20
C THR A 103 -19.69 -1.58 -0.79
N GLN A 104 -20.97 -1.61 -0.46
CA GLN A 104 -21.51 -2.11 0.80
C GLN A 104 -21.61 -3.65 0.86
N GLU A 105 -21.91 -4.32 -0.24
CA GLU A 105 -21.97 -5.79 -0.29
C GLU A 105 -20.59 -6.45 -0.30
N ALA A 106 -19.56 -5.73 -0.75
CA ALA A 106 -18.18 -6.20 -0.68
C ALA A 106 -17.59 -6.21 0.74
N GLN A 107 -18.23 -5.56 1.70
CA GLN A 107 -17.76 -5.48 3.10
C GLN A 107 -18.33 -6.60 4.00
N GLU A 108 -19.41 -7.26 3.62
CA GLU A 108 -20.04 -8.29 4.43
C GLU A 108 -19.85 -9.69 3.84
N GLY A 109 -18.73 -10.31 4.17
CA GLY A 109 -18.63 -11.77 4.19
C GLY A 109 -18.22 -12.47 2.89
N VAL A 110 -17.87 -11.78 1.82
CA VAL A 110 -17.28 -12.45 0.64
C VAL A 110 -15.81 -12.74 0.93
N PRO A 111 -15.38 -14.02 0.91
CA PRO A 111 -13.97 -14.36 1.10
C PRO A 111 -13.14 -13.74 -0.03
N ARG A 112 -12.24 -12.83 0.33
CA ARG A 112 -11.31 -12.22 -0.63
C ARG A 112 -10.12 -13.14 -0.84
N ILE A 113 -9.76 -13.34 -2.10
CA ILE A 113 -8.52 -14.03 -2.45
C ILE A 113 -7.35 -13.10 -2.14
N VAL A 114 -6.36 -13.63 -1.47
CA VAL A 114 -5.19 -12.88 -1.00
C VAL A 114 -3.94 -13.57 -1.50
N GLY A 115 -3.15 -12.84 -2.28
CA GLY A 115 -1.79 -13.25 -2.63
C GLY A 115 -0.75 -12.59 -1.73
N VAL A 116 0.50 -12.95 -1.89
CA VAL A 116 1.63 -12.31 -1.20
C VAL A 116 1.80 -10.88 -1.74
N CYS A 117 1.90 -9.91 -0.85
CA CYS A 117 2.18 -8.53 -1.24
C CYS A 117 3.68 -8.35 -1.51
N THR A 118 4.01 -7.94 -2.73
CA THR A 118 5.33 -7.44 -3.09
C THR A 118 5.12 -6.05 -3.67
N PRO A 119 5.35 -4.97 -2.91
CA PRO A 119 5.13 -3.62 -3.38
C PRO A 119 5.96 -3.36 -4.64
N ASN A 120 5.31 -3.20 -5.77
CA ASN A 120 5.96 -2.93 -7.05
C ASN A 120 5.71 -1.49 -7.47
N ILE A 121 6.72 -0.67 -7.25
CA ILE A 121 6.72 0.75 -7.56
C ILE A 121 7.73 0.96 -8.69
N PRO A 122 7.32 1.51 -9.84
CA PRO A 122 8.22 1.73 -10.96
C PRO A 122 9.43 2.59 -10.56
N ALA A 123 10.60 2.25 -11.07
CA ALA A 123 11.81 3.01 -10.80
C ALA A 123 11.64 4.48 -11.22
N GLY A 124 12.05 5.39 -10.32
CA GLY A 124 11.92 6.83 -10.53
C GLY A 124 10.54 7.42 -10.18
N THR A 125 9.58 6.59 -9.75
CA THR A 125 8.32 7.09 -9.18
C THR A 125 8.61 7.73 -7.83
N LYS A 126 8.03 8.91 -7.60
CA LYS A 126 8.15 9.66 -6.35
C LYS A 126 6.79 9.76 -5.66
N TRP A 127 6.81 10.02 -4.37
CA TRP A 127 5.63 10.50 -3.66
C TRP A 127 5.13 11.79 -4.29
N ASP A 128 3.84 11.97 -4.37
CA ASP A 128 3.21 13.08 -5.12
C ASP A 128 3.15 14.42 -4.36
N ASN A 129 3.55 14.44 -3.08
CA ASN A 129 3.52 15.64 -2.27
C ASN A 129 4.76 15.78 -1.38
N GLY A 130 5.58 16.80 -1.68
CA GLY A 130 6.75 17.22 -0.93
C GLY A 130 6.65 18.68 -0.50
N LYS A 131 7.57 19.12 0.36
CA LYS A 131 7.65 20.52 0.77
C LYS A 131 8.40 21.33 -0.25
N GLU A 132 7.67 22.10 -1.07
CA GLU A 132 8.25 22.99 -2.05
C GLU A 132 9.20 24.04 -1.40
N GLY A 133 10.30 24.32 -2.09
CA GLY A 133 11.27 25.34 -1.67
C GLY A 133 12.16 24.93 -0.49
N VAL A 134 12.06 23.69 -0.03
CA VAL A 134 12.95 23.10 0.97
C VAL A 134 13.62 21.88 0.33
N GLU A 135 14.92 21.76 0.51
CA GLU A 135 15.68 20.63 -0.04
C GLU A 135 16.48 19.92 1.04
N THR A 136 16.40 18.60 1.02
CA THR A 136 17.23 17.70 1.80
C THR A 136 18.03 16.84 0.83
N ARG A 137 19.33 17.07 0.69
CA ARG A 137 20.21 16.46 -0.34
C ARG A 137 19.70 16.66 -1.78
N GLY A 138 19.09 17.82 -2.08
CA GLY A 138 18.53 18.11 -3.41
C GLY A 138 17.17 17.47 -3.70
N MET A 139 16.51 16.93 -2.69
CA MET A 139 15.19 16.31 -2.78
C MET A 139 14.21 17.00 -1.83
N GLU A 140 12.95 17.08 -2.22
CA GLU A 140 11.92 17.66 -1.35
C GLU A 140 11.61 16.75 -0.16
N PRO A 141 11.51 17.30 1.06
CA PRO A 141 11.03 16.55 2.21
C PRO A 141 9.61 16.05 2.01
N LEU A 142 9.36 14.79 2.39
CA LEU A 142 8.06 14.14 2.27
C LEU A 142 7.06 14.73 3.27
N LEU A 143 5.84 15.01 2.80
CA LEU A 143 4.70 15.44 3.62
C LEU A 143 3.67 14.33 3.81
N GLY A 144 2.94 14.38 4.92
CA GLY A 144 1.99 13.35 5.32
C GLY A 144 0.75 13.20 4.44
N GLY A 145 0.45 14.19 3.59
CA GLY A 145 -0.62 14.12 2.58
C GLY A 145 -0.20 13.42 1.29
N ALA A 146 1.04 12.95 1.20
CA ALA A 146 1.57 12.34 -0.01
C ALA A 146 0.98 10.95 -0.26
N LYS A 147 0.86 10.62 -1.55
CA LYS A 147 0.41 9.33 -2.05
C LYS A 147 1.41 8.72 -3.01
N LEU A 148 1.40 7.40 -3.08
CA LEU A 148 2.24 6.63 -3.98
C LEU A 148 1.42 5.51 -4.60
N ARG A 149 1.73 5.07 -5.81
CA ARG A 149 0.98 4.03 -6.51
C ARG A 149 1.82 2.81 -6.81
N CYS A 150 1.25 1.66 -6.49
CA CYS A 150 1.75 0.35 -6.91
C CYS A 150 1.18 0.00 -8.29
N ILE A 151 1.97 -0.67 -9.15
CA ILE A 151 1.51 -1.10 -10.50
C ILE A 151 0.32 -2.06 -10.44
N TYR A 152 0.11 -2.73 -9.31
CA TYR A 152 -1.04 -3.61 -9.08
C TYR A 152 -2.32 -2.85 -8.68
N GLY A 153 -2.37 -1.53 -8.92
CA GLY A 153 -3.55 -0.70 -8.69
C GLY A 153 -3.74 -0.25 -7.23
N GLY A 154 -2.83 -0.59 -6.33
CA GLY A 154 -2.87 -0.13 -4.95
C GLY A 154 -2.44 1.34 -4.81
N GLU A 155 -3.24 2.15 -4.11
CA GLU A 155 -2.85 3.49 -3.65
C GLU A 155 -2.29 3.37 -2.23
N ILE A 156 -1.09 3.89 -2.02
CA ILE A 156 -0.38 3.90 -0.74
C ILE A 156 -0.47 5.31 -0.16
N GLU A 157 -0.95 5.41 1.06
CA GLU A 157 -1.10 6.67 1.78
C GLU A 157 -0.44 6.62 3.15
N ILE A 158 -0.06 7.78 3.65
CA ILE A 158 0.59 7.95 4.95
C ILE A 158 -0.50 8.13 6.02
N ILE A 159 -0.44 7.34 7.09
CA ILE A 159 -1.41 7.37 8.20
C ILE A 159 -0.87 8.18 9.37
N THR A 160 0.43 8.08 9.63
CA THR A 160 1.10 8.85 10.68
C THR A 160 2.40 9.43 10.16
N SER A 161 2.82 10.56 10.70
CA SER A 161 4.09 11.19 10.34
C SER A 161 5.33 10.44 10.85
N GLY A 162 5.16 9.49 11.79
CA GLY A 162 6.25 8.82 12.49
C GLY A 162 6.91 9.68 13.57
N GLN A 163 6.56 10.95 13.66
CA GLN A 163 7.07 11.83 14.71
C GLN A 163 6.39 11.49 16.04
N VAL A 164 7.16 10.99 16.99
CA VAL A 164 6.66 10.78 18.36
C VAL A 164 6.37 12.15 18.96
N GLU A 165 5.13 12.40 19.38
CA GLU A 165 4.84 13.57 20.21
C GLU A 165 5.62 13.40 21.52
N GLY A 166 6.58 14.28 21.75
CA GLY A 166 7.30 14.30 23.03
C GLY A 166 6.28 14.50 24.13
N THR A 167 6.14 13.53 25.02
CA THR A 167 5.54 13.77 26.33
C THR A 167 6.43 14.83 26.98
N GLY A 168 5.96 16.07 26.95
CA GLY A 168 6.63 17.15 27.67
C GLY A 168 6.62 16.80 29.16
N GLU A 169 7.79 16.52 29.70
CA GLU A 169 8.09 16.68 31.11
C GLU A 169 8.44 18.15 31.40
#